data_1fa5b5bc5b037e28c34454563868243f
#
_entry.id   1fa5b5bc5b037e28c34454563868243f
#
_cell.length_a   1.000
_cell.length_b   1.000
_cell.length_c   1.000
_cell.angle_alpha   90.00
_cell.angle_beta   90.00
_cell.angle_gamma   90.00
#
_symmetry.space_group_name_H-M   'P 1'
#
loop_
_entity.id
_entity.type
_entity.pdbx_description
1 polymer ?
#
loop_
_entity_poly.entity_id
_entity_poly.type
_entity_poly.pdbx_seq_one_letter_code
_entity_poly.pdbx_strand_id
1 'polypeptide(L)'
;ESDETQILGILRLSGAAFVEDLALRANLAPSVIRSRLWHLVDLGLVSNDRIDTCRAGEPKTPEMNQEPIPAHKRARMALREGFASPNRHRGEGRWFALSFGNCSPEEHAVASATLLLRRYGMVCRDLAQMCRAMPPWKHLLEVLNRMELCGEIRRGYFVEGFHGAQFALPEALSALHEEAIATPGTEPVIVLHSMDPANLYGSGAPLDLALLDGGIRPFPRKAGSWIALKAGLPRLLVEKDGRKITLLPTASPTDVAEAIETLKRPMLAIGKGRWTVESINEKPACGTERSHLEGAGFVSDHLFMTLYVTMQS
;
A
#
# COMPACT_ATOMS: atom_id res chain seq x y z
N GLU A 1 -32.75 -5.27 12.29
CA GLU A 1 -31.32 -5.19 12.61
C GLU A 1 -30.53 -5.24 11.31
N SER A 2 -29.46 -4.44 11.19
CA SER A 2 -28.62 -4.54 10.00
C SER A 2 -27.81 -5.84 10.04
N ASP A 3 -27.49 -6.42 8.87
CA ASP A 3 -26.66 -7.62 8.75
C ASP A 3 -25.36 -7.50 9.56
N GLU A 4 -24.80 -6.30 9.62
CA GLU A 4 -23.55 -5.98 10.34
C GLU A 4 -23.72 -6.08 11.86
N THR A 5 -24.85 -5.59 12.41
CA THR A 5 -25.15 -5.71 13.83
C THR A 5 -25.29 -7.18 14.22
N GLN A 6 -25.93 -7.99 13.38
CA GLN A 6 -26.08 -9.42 13.58
C GLN A 6 -24.73 -10.14 13.55
N ILE A 7 -23.88 -9.85 12.55
CA ILE A 7 -22.53 -10.44 12.42
C ILE A 7 -21.66 -10.08 13.64
N LEU A 8 -21.65 -8.81 14.05
CA LEU A 8 -20.93 -8.36 15.25
C LEU A 8 -21.43 -9.04 16.52
N GLY A 9 -22.73 -9.22 16.66
CA GLY A 9 -23.32 -9.95 17.77
C GLY A 9 -22.83 -11.40 17.83
N ILE A 10 -22.82 -12.10 16.71
CA ILE A 10 -22.32 -13.47 16.60
C ILE A 10 -20.83 -13.54 16.96
N LEU A 11 -19.99 -12.64 16.41
CA LEU A 11 -18.55 -12.61 16.69
C LEU A 11 -18.24 -12.30 18.17
N ARG A 12 -18.98 -11.40 18.79
CA ARG A 12 -18.83 -11.08 20.23
C ARG A 12 -19.16 -12.25 21.14
N LEU A 13 -20.16 -13.07 20.76
CA LEU A 13 -20.58 -14.23 21.53
C LEU A 13 -19.69 -15.46 21.29
N SER A 14 -19.25 -15.68 20.04
CA SER A 14 -18.50 -16.88 19.65
C SER A 14 -16.98 -16.70 19.63
N GLY A 15 -16.47 -15.50 19.81
CA GLY A 15 -15.06 -15.18 19.64
C GLY A 15 -14.69 -15.09 18.16
N ALA A 16 -13.77 -15.97 17.70
CA ALA A 16 -13.36 -16.01 16.31
C ALA A 16 -14.14 -17.05 15.51
N ALA A 17 -14.59 -16.71 14.28
CA ALA A 17 -15.37 -17.59 13.41
C ALA A 17 -14.91 -17.53 11.96
N PHE A 18 -15.10 -18.61 11.20
CA PHE A 18 -14.93 -18.63 9.75
C PHE A 18 -16.15 -18.02 9.06
N VAL A 19 -15.97 -17.58 7.80
CA VAL A 19 -17.06 -17.03 6.99
C VAL A 19 -18.24 -18.00 6.87
N GLU A 20 -17.96 -19.28 6.71
CA GLU A 20 -18.98 -20.33 6.57
C GLU A 20 -19.81 -20.50 7.86
N ASP A 21 -19.16 -20.42 9.03
CA ASP A 21 -19.85 -20.51 10.31
C ASP A 21 -20.74 -19.27 10.54
N LEU A 22 -20.25 -18.09 10.13
CA LEU A 22 -21.03 -16.85 10.18
C LEU A 22 -22.22 -16.90 9.23
N ALA A 23 -22.02 -17.43 8.00
CA ALA A 23 -23.06 -17.57 6.99
C ALA A 23 -24.21 -18.45 7.50
N LEU A 24 -23.88 -19.59 8.12
CA LEU A 24 -24.86 -20.49 8.70
C LEU A 24 -25.62 -19.84 9.87
N ARG A 25 -24.92 -19.18 10.78
CA ARG A 25 -25.54 -18.56 11.97
C ARG A 25 -26.35 -17.31 11.66
N ALA A 26 -25.90 -16.52 10.69
CA ALA A 26 -26.61 -15.31 10.26
C ALA A 26 -27.70 -15.60 9.23
N ASN A 27 -27.72 -16.81 8.67
CA ASN A 27 -28.59 -17.19 7.54
C ASN A 27 -28.41 -16.26 6.33
N LEU A 28 -27.15 -15.92 6.00
CA LEU A 28 -26.75 -15.05 4.90
C LEU A 28 -25.80 -15.79 3.96
N ALA A 29 -25.78 -15.38 2.68
CA ALA A 29 -24.83 -15.95 1.75
C ALA A 29 -23.38 -15.59 2.12
N PRO A 30 -22.38 -16.50 1.94
CA PRO A 30 -20.99 -16.23 2.24
C PRO A 30 -20.41 -14.97 1.57
N SER A 31 -20.87 -14.63 0.36
CA SER A 31 -20.49 -13.41 -0.35
C SER A 31 -20.96 -12.15 0.38
N VAL A 32 -22.18 -12.17 0.91
CA VAL A 32 -22.74 -11.06 1.71
C VAL A 32 -21.94 -10.92 3.01
N ILE A 33 -21.67 -12.04 3.70
CA ILE A 33 -20.86 -12.03 4.92
C ILE A 33 -19.48 -11.38 4.64
N ARG A 34 -18.79 -11.77 3.56
CA ARG A 34 -17.48 -11.20 3.21
C ARG A 34 -17.56 -9.69 3.00
N SER A 35 -18.50 -9.22 2.20
CA SER A 35 -18.66 -7.78 1.96
C SER A 35 -18.94 -7.01 3.26
N ARG A 36 -19.81 -7.56 4.14
CA ARG A 36 -20.10 -6.92 5.44
C ARG A 36 -18.89 -6.95 6.38
N LEU A 37 -18.12 -8.04 6.40
CA LEU A 37 -16.90 -8.13 7.20
C LEU A 37 -15.86 -7.09 6.76
N TRP A 38 -15.66 -6.89 5.45
CA TRP A 38 -14.75 -5.86 4.95
C TRP A 38 -15.21 -4.45 5.30
N HIS A 39 -16.50 -4.17 5.21
CA HIS A 39 -17.05 -2.89 5.69
C HIS A 39 -16.80 -2.70 7.20
N LEU A 40 -16.97 -3.75 8.00
CA LEU A 40 -16.65 -3.71 9.44
C LEU A 40 -15.15 -3.57 9.72
N VAL A 41 -14.26 -4.10 8.86
CA VAL A 41 -12.81 -3.83 8.91
C VAL A 41 -12.52 -2.36 8.65
N ASP A 42 -13.14 -1.77 7.63
CA ASP A 42 -13.02 -0.35 7.31
C ASP A 42 -13.45 0.57 8.48
N LEU A 43 -14.44 0.12 9.26
CA LEU A 43 -14.88 0.79 10.48
C LEU A 43 -14.00 0.47 11.70
N GLY A 44 -13.02 -0.43 11.58
CA GLY A 44 -12.16 -0.86 12.69
C GLY A 44 -12.85 -1.73 13.74
N LEU A 45 -13.98 -2.35 13.43
CA LEU A 45 -14.77 -3.14 14.36
C LEU A 45 -14.46 -4.64 14.35
N VAL A 46 -13.84 -5.13 13.27
CA VAL A 46 -13.51 -6.54 13.04
C VAL A 46 -12.10 -6.65 12.47
N SER A 47 -11.42 -7.75 12.78
CA SER A 47 -10.14 -8.12 12.18
C SER A 47 -10.08 -9.60 11.86
N ASN A 48 -9.00 -10.03 11.20
CA ASN A 48 -8.76 -11.42 10.80
C ASN A 48 -7.46 -11.93 11.42
N ASP A 49 -7.39 -13.21 11.76
CA ASP A 49 -6.20 -13.85 12.33
C ASP A 49 -5.10 -14.14 11.31
N ARG A 50 -5.37 -13.88 10.02
CA ARG A 50 -4.37 -14.00 8.95
C ARG A 50 -4.03 -12.65 8.35
N ILE A 51 -2.78 -12.27 8.47
CA ILE A 51 -2.26 -11.01 7.92
C ILE A 51 -2.35 -10.97 6.38
N ASP A 52 -2.24 -12.13 5.71
CA ASP A 52 -2.36 -12.23 4.26
C ASP A 52 -3.75 -11.84 3.78
N THR A 53 -4.81 -12.23 4.51
CA THR A 53 -6.19 -11.84 4.23
C THR A 53 -6.33 -10.33 4.34
N CYS A 54 -5.83 -9.74 5.44
CA CYS A 54 -5.88 -8.29 5.63
C CYS A 54 -5.09 -7.51 4.57
N ARG A 55 -3.96 -8.05 4.09
CA ARG A 55 -3.16 -7.43 3.02
C ARG A 55 -3.79 -7.54 1.64
N ALA A 56 -4.48 -8.64 1.36
CA ALA A 56 -5.16 -8.85 0.08
C ALA A 56 -6.34 -7.87 -0.10
N GLY A 57 -6.96 -7.44 1.00
CA GLY A 57 -8.13 -6.59 0.98
C GLY A 57 -9.40 -7.33 0.52
N GLU A 58 -10.49 -6.58 0.37
CA GLU A 58 -11.74 -7.13 -0.13
C GLU A 58 -11.53 -7.73 -1.53
N PRO A 59 -11.89 -9.02 -1.75
CA PRO A 59 -11.82 -9.60 -3.07
C PRO A 59 -12.73 -8.80 -4.02
N LYS A 60 -12.16 -8.21 -5.04
CA LYS A 60 -12.95 -7.55 -6.07
C LYS A 60 -13.87 -8.61 -6.69
N THR A 61 -15.16 -8.42 -6.56
CA THR A 61 -16.15 -9.20 -7.33
C THR A 61 -15.75 -9.09 -8.80
N PRO A 62 -15.62 -10.19 -9.56
CA PRO A 62 -15.34 -10.09 -10.99
C PRO A 62 -16.42 -9.20 -11.59
N GLU A 63 -16.01 -8.08 -12.18
CA GLU A 63 -16.94 -7.24 -12.91
C GLU A 63 -17.67 -8.14 -13.93
N MET A 64 -18.99 -8.06 -13.98
CA MET A 64 -19.89 -8.87 -14.80
C MET A 64 -19.66 -8.73 -16.31
N ASN A 65 -18.58 -8.08 -16.73
CA ASN A 65 -18.15 -7.82 -18.10
C ASN A 65 -16.93 -8.65 -18.55
N GLN A 66 -16.56 -9.70 -17.82
CA GLN A 66 -15.58 -10.64 -18.35
C GLN A 66 -16.29 -11.55 -19.36
N GLU A 67 -15.80 -11.54 -20.62
CA GLU A 67 -16.23 -12.51 -21.62
C GLU A 67 -16.26 -13.92 -21.05
N PRO A 68 -17.28 -14.73 -21.37
CA PRO A 68 -17.44 -16.05 -20.78
C PRO A 68 -16.19 -16.90 -21.08
N ILE A 69 -15.52 -17.34 -20.02
CA ILE A 69 -14.33 -18.18 -20.13
C ILE A 69 -14.67 -19.40 -20.99
N PRO A 70 -13.96 -19.67 -22.10
CA PRO A 70 -14.24 -20.79 -22.99
C PRO A 70 -14.31 -22.12 -22.23
N ALA A 71 -15.23 -23.00 -22.63
CA ALA A 71 -15.52 -24.26 -21.93
C ALA A 71 -14.27 -25.14 -21.67
N HIS A 72 -13.31 -25.16 -22.59
CA HIS A 72 -12.04 -25.88 -22.42
C HIS A 72 -11.13 -25.29 -21.33
N LYS A 73 -11.17 -23.96 -21.12
CA LYS A 73 -10.44 -23.31 -20.00
C LYS A 73 -11.12 -23.58 -18.67
N ARG A 74 -12.48 -23.60 -18.63
CA ARG A 74 -13.25 -23.99 -17.44
C ARG A 74 -12.96 -25.45 -17.03
N ALA A 75 -12.96 -26.37 -17.99
CA ALA A 75 -12.63 -27.77 -17.73
C ALA A 75 -11.20 -27.96 -17.19
N ARG A 76 -10.22 -27.21 -17.72
CA ARG A 76 -8.82 -27.24 -17.26
C ARG A 76 -8.64 -26.60 -15.89
N MET A 77 -9.40 -25.56 -15.57
CA MET A 77 -9.47 -24.98 -14.22
C MET A 77 -10.13 -25.94 -13.25
N ALA A 78 -11.25 -26.55 -13.61
CA ALA A 78 -11.96 -27.54 -12.81
C ALA A 78 -11.11 -28.80 -12.52
N LEU A 79 -10.33 -29.28 -13.49
CA LEU A 79 -9.37 -30.37 -13.31
C LEU A 79 -8.20 -29.98 -12.38
N ARG A 80 -7.71 -28.77 -12.48
CA ARG A 80 -6.72 -28.21 -11.54
C ARG A 80 -7.32 -27.96 -10.15
N GLU A 81 -8.61 -27.67 -10.10
CA GLU A 81 -9.38 -27.41 -8.89
C GLU A 81 -9.88 -28.70 -8.22
N GLY A 82 -10.07 -29.78 -8.99
CA GLY A 82 -10.51 -31.08 -8.48
C GLY A 82 -9.53 -31.77 -7.51
N PHE A 83 -8.27 -31.36 -7.48
CA PHE A 83 -7.28 -31.76 -6.48
C PHE A 83 -7.10 -30.73 -5.34
N ALA A 84 -7.85 -29.65 -5.35
CA ALA A 84 -7.82 -28.70 -4.26
C ALA A 84 -8.79 -29.14 -3.16
N SER A 85 -8.22 -29.45 -2.01
CA SER A 85 -8.88 -29.83 -0.76
C SER A 85 -10.20 -29.07 -0.53
N PRO A 86 -11.26 -29.71 0.01
CA PRO A 86 -12.51 -29.07 0.43
C PRO A 86 -12.32 -27.93 1.46
N ASN A 87 -11.10 -27.68 1.89
CA ASN A 87 -10.69 -26.67 2.87
C ASN A 87 -10.27 -25.32 2.27
N ARG A 88 -10.57 -25.02 0.99
CA ARG A 88 -10.19 -23.73 0.35
C ARG A 88 -10.71 -22.50 1.11
N HIS A 89 -11.88 -22.60 1.72
CA HIS A 89 -12.49 -21.49 2.46
C HIS A 89 -11.86 -21.24 3.84
N ARG A 90 -11.25 -22.27 4.46
CA ARG A 90 -10.45 -22.10 5.68
C ARG A 90 -9.13 -21.34 5.44
N GLY A 91 -8.74 -21.12 4.18
CA GLY A 91 -7.59 -20.30 3.80
C GLY A 91 -7.73 -18.82 4.11
N GLU A 92 -8.95 -18.30 4.29
CA GLU A 92 -9.20 -16.89 4.63
C GLU A 92 -8.94 -16.56 6.11
N GLY A 93 -8.75 -17.57 6.99
CA GLY A 93 -8.59 -17.33 8.42
C GLY A 93 -9.93 -17.11 9.14
N ARG A 94 -9.85 -16.80 10.44
CA ARG A 94 -11.00 -16.54 11.29
C ARG A 94 -11.14 -15.04 11.51
N TRP A 95 -12.38 -14.59 11.48
CA TRP A 95 -12.75 -13.21 11.77
C TRP A 95 -13.15 -13.08 13.24
N PHE A 96 -12.80 -11.98 13.87
CA PHE A 96 -13.13 -11.69 15.26
C PHE A 96 -13.48 -10.21 15.45
N ALA A 97 -14.37 -9.94 16.38
CA ALA A 97 -14.72 -8.57 16.77
C ALA A 97 -13.57 -7.97 17.59
N LEU A 98 -13.22 -6.73 17.29
CA LEU A 98 -12.31 -5.94 18.09
C LEU A 98 -13.11 -5.40 19.29
N SER A 99 -12.59 -5.62 20.50
CA SER A 99 -13.14 -5.02 21.71
C SER A 99 -12.32 -3.80 22.08
N PHE A 100 -12.96 -2.67 22.10
CA PHE A 100 -12.38 -1.44 22.62
C PHE A 100 -12.89 -1.21 24.04
N GLY A 101 -12.01 -0.79 24.94
CA GLY A 101 -12.45 -0.30 26.25
C GLY A 101 -13.34 0.94 26.07
N ASN A 102 -14.13 1.24 27.07
CA ASN A 102 -14.89 2.50 27.10
C ASN A 102 -13.89 3.65 27.13
N CYS A 103 -13.79 4.38 26.04
CA CYS A 103 -12.94 5.54 25.87
C CYS A 103 -13.84 6.76 25.66
N SER A 104 -13.62 7.80 26.41
CA SER A 104 -14.33 9.06 26.18
C SER A 104 -13.91 9.67 24.83
N PRO A 105 -14.74 10.51 24.20
CA PRO A 105 -14.39 11.19 22.97
C PRO A 105 -13.09 11.99 23.08
N GLU A 106 -12.79 12.54 24.26
CA GLU A 106 -11.57 13.28 24.53
C GLU A 106 -10.35 12.36 24.59
N GLU A 107 -10.42 11.27 25.35
CA GLU A 107 -9.34 10.27 25.40
C GLU A 107 -9.05 9.68 24.00
N HIS A 108 -10.10 9.42 23.23
CA HIS A 108 -9.94 8.97 21.84
C HIS A 108 -9.22 10.02 20.98
N ALA A 109 -9.55 11.30 21.13
CA ALA A 109 -8.87 12.36 20.38
C ALA A 109 -7.40 12.51 20.80
N VAL A 110 -7.08 12.41 22.09
CA VAL A 110 -5.69 12.43 22.61
C VAL A 110 -4.89 11.24 22.08
N ALA A 111 -5.44 10.03 22.21
CA ALA A 111 -4.78 8.82 21.71
C ALA A 111 -4.54 8.88 20.19
N SER A 112 -5.53 9.38 19.46
CA SER A 112 -5.44 9.53 17.98
C SER A 112 -4.41 10.58 17.57
N ALA A 113 -4.36 11.74 18.22
CA ALA A 113 -3.36 12.77 17.96
C ALA A 113 -1.94 12.24 18.24
N THR A 114 -1.75 11.56 19.38
CA THR A 114 -0.47 10.93 19.74
C THR A 114 -0.06 9.86 18.73
N LEU A 115 -1.01 9.02 18.29
CA LEU A 115 -0.75 7.98 17.29
C LEU A 115 -0.31 8.58 15.95
N LEU A 116 -1.01 9.61 15.48
CA LEU A 116 -0.69 10.28 14.21
C LEU A 116 0.69 10.95 14.27
N LEU A 117 0.99 11.66 15.37
CA LEU A 117 2.29 12.30 15.59
C LEU A 117 3.43 11.27 15.60
N ARG A 118 3.26 10.16 16.33
CA ARG A 118 4.27 9.09 16.37
C ARG A 118 4.45 8.38 15.03
N ARG A 119 3.38 8.25 14.25
CA ARG A 119 3.39 7.57 12.96
C ARG A 119 4.04 8.39 11.85
N TYR A 120 3.77 9.69 11.84
CA TYR A 120 4.15 10.57 10.73
C TYR A 120 5.17 11.64 11.12
N GLY A 121 5.44 11.82 12.41
CA GLY A 121 6.26 12.93 12.92
C GLY A 121 5.56 14.27 12.86
N MET A 122 4.62 14.45 11.93
CA MET A 122 3.84 15.65 11.68
C MET A 122 2.38 15.29 11.39
N VAL A 123 1.45 16.15 11.81
CA VAL A 123 0.01 16.00 11.57
C VAL A 123 -0.57 17.26 10.96
N CYS A 124 -1.38 17.07 9.93
CA CYS A 124 -2.24 18.10 9.36
C CYS A 124 -3.63 17.50 9.09
N ARG A 125 -4.57 18.34 8.68
CA ARG A 125 -5.95 17.91 8.39
C ARG A 125 -5.98 16.81 7.31
N ASP A 126 -5.20 16.98 6.25
CA ASP A 126 -5.18 16.06 5.12
C ASP A 126 -4.69 14.66 5.55
N LEU A 127 -3.62 14.58 6.35
CA LEU A 127 -3.14 13.32 6.91
C LEU A 127 -4.14 12.66 7.86
N ALA A 128 -4.82 13.44 8.69
CA ALA A 128 -5.81 12.90 9.61
C ALA A 128 -7.03 12.32 8.86
N GLN A 129 -7.45 12.93 7.77
CA GLN A 129 -8.57 12.46 6.95
C GLN A 129 -8.30 11.15 6.19
N MET A 130 -7.03 10.79 6.00
CA MET A 130 -6.65 9.51 5.40
C MET A 130 -6.98 8.31 6.29
N CYS A 131 -7.11 8.52 7.58
CA CYS A 131 -7.37 7.46 8.55
C CYS A 131 -8.85 7.43 8.90
N ARG A 132 -9.62 6.47 8.38
CA ARG A 132 -11.08 6.39 8.55
C ARG A 132 -11.55 6.26 10.02
N ALA A 133 -10.71 5.71 10.90
CA ALA A 133 -11.05 5.49 12.30
C ALA A 133 -10.68 6.68 13.22
N MET A 134 -10.34 7.84 12.65
CA MET A 134 -9.97 9.02 13.42
C MET A 134 -11.19 9.84 13.84
N PRO A 135 -11.14 10.49 15.01
CA PRO A 135 -12.18 11.43 15.40
C PRO A 135 -12.22 12.64 14.43
N PRO A 136 -13.34 13.39 14.41
CA PRO A 136 -13.45 14.60 13.59
C PRO A 136 -12.27 15.55 13.83
N TRP A 137 -11.76 16.16 12.76
CA TRP A 137 -10.61 17.07 12.81
C TRP A 137 -10.73 18.17 13.88
N LYS A 138 -11.94 18.66 14.14
CA LYS A 138 -12.19 19.66 15.20
C LYS A 138 -11.67 19.18 16.56
N HIS A 139 -11.97 17.95 16.95
CA HIS A 139 -11.54 17.39 18.23
C HIS A 139 -10.03 17.13 18.27
N LEU A 140 -9.45 16.66 17.15
CA LEU A 140 -8.01 16.54 17.04
C LEU A 140 -7.31 17.89 17.16
N LEU A 141 -7.84 18.93 16.51
CA LEU A 141 -7.28 20.29 16.54
C LEU A 141 -7.28 20.87 17.94
N GLU A 142 -8.35 20.65 18.74
CA GLU A 142 -8.42 21.08 20.13
C GLU A 142 -7.32 20.43 20.97
N VAL A 143 -7.05 19.14 20.77
CA VAL A 143 -5.95 18.42 21.43
C VAL A 143 -4.59 18.93 20.97
N LEU A 144 -4.38 19.06 19.67
CA LEU A 144 -3.12 19.54 19.10
C LEU A 144 -2.79 20.96 19.57
N ASN A 145 -3.77 21.85 19.66
CA ASN A 145 -3.58 23.18 20.23
C ASN A 145 -3.17 23.14 21.71
N ARG A 146 -3.74 22.24 22.52
CA ARG A 146 -3.29 22.05 23.92
C ARG A 146 -1.87 21.54 23.99
N MET A 147 -1.49 20.55 23.18
CA MET A 147 -0.12 20.01 23.13
C MET A 147 0.88 21.08 22.68
N GLU A 148 0.49 21.96 21.75
CA GLU A 148 1.31 23.12 21.34
C GLU A 148 1.52 24.10 22.53
N LEU A 149 0.45 24.45 23.25
CA LEU A 149 0.52 25.32 24.41
C LEU A 149 1.34 24.73 25.56
N CYS A 150 1.33 23.41 25.72
CA CYS A 150 2.20 22.70 26.68
C CYS A 150 3.64 22.56 26.18
N GLY A 151 3.95 22.95 24.94
CA GLY A 151 5.29 22.85 24.38
C GLY A 151 5.69 21.46 23.90
N GLU A 152 4.76 20.50 23.87
CA GLU A 152 4.99 19.12 23.44
C GLU A 152 5.23 19.02 21.92
N ILE A 153 4.59 19.90 21.15
CA ILE A 153 4.67 19.95 19.69
C ILE A 153 4.85 21.39 19.21
N ARG A 154 5.24 21.53 17.97
CA ARG A 154 5.38 22.81 17.28
C ARG A 154 4.38 22.95 16.17
N ARG A 155 3.81 24.16 16.02
CA ARG A 155 2.94 24.52 14.90
C ARG A 155 3.71 25.28 13.83
N GLY A 156 3.43 24.99 12.57
CA GLY A 156 4.10 25.68 11.45
C GLY A 156 3.60 25.20 10.08
N TYR A 157 4.48 25.39 9.07
CA TYR A 157 4.34 24.91 7.70
C TYR A 157 5.65 24.21 7.35
N PHE A 158 5.75 22.94 7.60
CA PHE A 158 7.00 22.17 7.53
C PHE A 158 7.14 21.40 6.22
N VAL A 159 6.02 20.98 5.65
CA VAL A 159 5.96 20.15 4.44
C VAL A 159 5.11 20.85 3.41
N GLU A 160 5.68 21.08 2.23
CA GLU A 160 5.01 21.69 1.09
C GLU A 160 3.88 20.79 0.56
N GLY A 161 2.83 21.40 -0.01
CA GLY A 161 1.71 20.69 -0.62
C GLY A 161 0.57 20.32 0.33
N PHE A 162 0.77 20.38 1.66
CA PHE A 162 -0.33 20.21 2.63
C PHE A 162 -0.99 21.54 2.98
N HIS A 163 -2.33 21.51 3.07
CA HIS A 163 -3.10 22.70 3.38
C HIS A 163 -3.31 22.90 4.88
N GLY A 164 -3.25 24.17 5.31
CA GLY A 164 -3.54 24.56 6.68
C GLY A 164 -2.38 24.34 7.67
N ALA A 165 -2.69 24.48 8.95
CA ALA A 165 -1.70 24.37 10.00
C ALA A 165 -1.19 22.93 10.11
N GLN A 166 0.11 22.78 10.31
CA GLN A 166 0.81 21.55 10.54
C GLN A 166 1.37 21.55 11.98
N PHE A 167 1.28 20.42 12.64
CA PHE A 167 1.76 20.21 14.00
C PHE A 167 2.82 19.11 13.98
N ALA A 168 3.99 19.34 14.52
CA ALA A 168 5.08 18.38 14.44
C ALA A 168 5.77 18.16 15.80
N LEU A 169 6.27 16.95 15.99
CA LEU A 169 7.15 16.63 17.12
C LEU A 169 8.48 17.37 16.97
N PRO A 170 9.09 17.87 18.07
CA PRO A 170 10.39 18.50 18.03
C PRO A 170 11.47 17.62 17.38
N GLU A 171 11.45 16.30 17.65
CA GLU A 171 12.38 15.33 17.09
C GLU A 171 12.23 15.21 15.56
N ALA A 172 11.00 15.26 15.07
CA ALA A 172 10.73 15.22 13.63
C ALA A 172 11.26 16.48 12.94
N LEU A 173 11.15 17.64 13.58
CA LEU A 173 11.69 18.89 13.06
C LEU A 173 13.21 18.89 13.07
N SER A 174 13.85 18.34 14.11
CA SER A 174 15.31 18.18 14.18
C SER A 174 15.80 17.28 13.04
N ALA A 175 15.17 16.12 12.83
CA ALA A 175 15.48 15.22 11.74
C ALA A 175 15.29 15.89 10.36
N LEU A 176 14.21 16.64 10.17
CA LEU A 176 13.97 17.38 8.94
C LEU A 176 15.03 18.46 8.68
N HIS A 177 15.50 19.12 9.75
CA HIS A 177 16.56 20.12 9.64
C HIS A 177 17.92 19.48 9.31
N GLU A 178 18.24 18.35 9.93
CA GLU A 178 19.46 17.58 9.64
C GLU A 178 19.49 17.12 8.17
N GLU A 179 18.38 16.58 7.66
CA GLU A 179 18.24 16.21 6.26
C GLU A 179 18.37 17.40 5.31
N ALA A 180 17.82 18.57 5.68
CA ALA A 180 17.91 19.78 4.85
C ALA A 180 19.34 20.33 4.71
N ILE A 181 20.22 20.08 5.67
CA ILE A 181 21.65 20.49 5.64
C ILE A 181 22.57 19.38 5.16
N ALA A 182 22.08 18.14 5.02
CA ALA A 182 22.85 17.03 4.47
C ALA A 182 23.31 17.33 3.05
N THR A 183 24.51 16.88 2.69
CA THR A 183 25.04 17.09 1.33
C THR A 183 24.25 16.28 0.34
N PRO A 184 23.55 16.88 -0.64
CA PRO A 184 22.78 16.12 -1.60
C PRO A 184 23.65 15.17 -2.42
N GLY A 185 23.21 13.94 -2.60
CA GLY A 185 23.78 13.02 -3.58
C GLY A 185 24.55 11.82 -3.04
N THR A 186 24.74 11.72 -1.73
CA THR A 186 25.41 10.57 -1.09
C THR A 186 24.43 9.49 -0.59
N GLU A 187 23.14 9.81 -0.54
CA GLU A 187 22.12 8.88 -0.04
C GLU A 187 21.92 7.74 -1.04
N PRO A 188 21.72 6.52 -0.52
CA PRO A 188 21.40 5.38 -1.39
C PRO A 188 19.96 5.50 -1.96
N VAL A 189 19.74 4.86 -3.09
CA VAL A 189 18.39 4.69 -3.61
C VAL A 189 17.62 3.69 -2.73
N ILE A 190 16.47 4.12 -2.24
CA ILE A 190 15.55 3.30 -1.45
C ILE A 190 14.39 2.86 -2.34
N VAL A 191 14.07 1.57 -2.30
CA VAL A 191 12.95 1.00 -3.05
C VAL A 191 11.86 0.58 -2.08
N LEU A 192 10.64 1.09 -2.29
CA LEU A 192 9.46 0.77 -1.49
C LEU A 192 8.38 0.15 -2.36
N HIS A 193 7.70 -0.85 -1.82
CA HIS A 193 6.45 -1.32 -2.42
C HIS A 193 5.37 -0.25 -2.29
N SER A 194 4.50 -0.10 -3.28
CA SER A 194 3.47 0.96 -3.28
C SER A 194 2.53 0.88 -2.08
N MET A 195 2.26 -0.34 -1.59
CA MET A 195 1.39 -0.60 -0.44
C MET A 195 2.13 -0.62 0.90
N ASP A 196 3.45 -0.35 0.90
CA ASP A 196 4.22 -0.30 2.15
C ASP A 196 3.67 0.82 3.06
N PRO A 197 3.43 0.55 4.35
CA PRO A 197 2.97 1.58 5.29
C PRO A 197 3.92 2.78 5.43
N ALA A 198 5.23 2.56 5.22
CA ALA A 198 6.22 3.65 5.22
C ALA A 198 6.15 4.52 3.97
N ASN A 199 5.50 4.05 2.90
CA ASN A 199 5.31 4.81 1.69
C ASN A 199 4.13 5.78 1.83
N LEU A 200 4.41 7.05 2.01
CA LEU A 200 3.39 8.10 2.09
C LEU A 200 2.85 8.51 0.73
N TYR A 201 3.56 8.23 -0.35
CA TYR A 201 3.16 8.55 -1.71
C TYR A 201 1.88 7.80 -2.10
N GLY A 202 0.90 8.52 -2.63
CA GLY A 202 -0.40 7.97 -3.00
C GLY A 202 -1.28 7.54 -1.81
N SER A 203 -0.88 7.85 -0.56
CA SER A 203 -1.68 7.59 0.63
C SER A 203 -2.39 8.84 1.16
N GLY A 204 -2.63 9.84 0.28
CA GLY A 204 -3.27 11.11 0.58
C GLY A 204 -2.29 12.28 0.76
N ALA A 205 -0.97 12.02 0.80
CA ALA A 205 -0.02 13.08 0.50
C ALA A 205 -0.26 13.51 -0.95
N PRO A 206 -0.40 14.80 -1.23
CA PRO A 206 -0.61 15.31 -2.58
C PRO A 206 0.70 15.15 -3.36
N LEU A 207 0.95 13.96 -3.85
CA LEU A 207 2.11 13.69 -4.67
C LEU A 207 1.69 13.17 -6.03
N ASP A 208 1.64 14.08 -6.95
CA ASP A 208 1.54 13.79 -8.36
C ASP A 208 2.94 13.60 -8.95
N LEU A 209 3.10 12.56 -9.75
CA LEU A 209 4.35 12.26 -10.42
C LEU A 209 4.43 13.04 -11.74
N ALA A 210 5.41 13.91 -11.86
CA ALA A 210 5.77 14.51 -13.14
C ALA A 210 6.40 13.43 -14.04
N LEU A 211 5.98 13.39 -15.30
CA LEU A 211 6.48 12.47 -16.31
C LEU A 211 7.43 13.18 -17.28
N LEU A 212 8.26 12.42 -17.98
CA LEU A 212 9.24 12.95 -18.97
C LEU A 212 8.58 13.66 -20.16
N ASP A 213 7.33 13.30 -20.49
CA ASP A 213 6.54 13.94 -21.53
C ASP A 213 5.85 15.24 -21.10
N GLY A 214 6.10 15.68 -19.86
CA GLY A 214 5.45 16.84 -19.24
C GLY A 214 4.07 16.53 -18.64
N GLY A 215 3.58 15.31 -18.75
CA GLY A 215 2.35 14.85 -18.10
C GLY A 215 2.50 14.78 -16.58
N ILE A 216 1.37 14.81 -15.90
CA ILE A 216 1.28 14.62 -14.46
C ILE A 216 0.30 13.48 -14.19
N ARG A 217 0.66 12.57 -13.31
CA ARG A 217 -0.26 11.50 -12.88
C ARG A 217 -0.14 11.19 -11.39
N PRO A 218 -1.24 10.76 -10.74
CA PRO A 218 -1.18 10.30 -9.36
C PRO A 218 -0.33 9.03 -9.24
N PHE A 219 0.32 8.86 -8.09
CA PHE A 219 1.06 7.65 -7.79
C PHE A 219 0.10 6.44 -7.66
N PRO A 220 0.34 5.34 -8.38
CA PRO A 220 -0.53 4.16 -8.34
C PRO A 220 -0.29 3.33 -7.07
N ARG A 221 -1.04 3.57 -6.02
CA ARG A 221 -0.99 2.79 -4.78
C ARG A 221 -1.78 1.49 -4.95
N LYS A 222 -1.15 0.51 -5.57
CA LYS A 222 -1.73 -0.82 -5.82
C LYS A 222 -0.67 -1.92 -5.74
N ALA A 223 -1.11 -3.16 -5.51
CA ALA A 223 -0.22 -4.31 -5.55
C ALA A 223 0.52 -4.40 -6.90
N GLY A 224 1.75 -4.91 -6.88
CA GLY A 224 2.59 -5.04 -8.07
C GLY A 224 3.21 -3.72 -8.55
N SER A 225 3.13 -2.64 -7.75
CA SER A 225 3.79 -1.37 -8.03
C SER A 225 4.85 -1.07 -6.97
N TRP A 226 5.94 -0.41 -7.39
CA TRP A 226 7.09 -0.05 -6.58
C TRP A 226 7.58 1.35 -6.94
N ILE A 227 8.16 2.04 -6.00
CA ILE A 227 8.79 3.35 -6.20
C ILE A 227 10.23 3.31 -5.73
N ALA A 228 11.12 3.87 -6.50
CA ALA A 228 12.50 4.14 -6.11
C ALA A 228 12.64 5.62 -5.75
N LEU A 229 13.17 5.90 -4.56
CA LEU A 229 13.38 7.22 -4.00
C LEU A 229 14.86 7.45 -3.76
N LYS A 230 15.33 8.67 -3.96
CA LYS A 230 16.65 9.12 -3.51
C LYS A 230 16.50 10.50 -2.86
N ALA A 231 16.98 10.65 -1.66
CA ALA A 231 16.77 11.86 -0.85
C ALA A 231 15.27 12.26 -0.81
N GLY A 232 14.37 11.29 -0.61
CA GLY A 232 12.93 11.50 -0.59
C GLY A 232 12.28 11.76 -1.96
N LEU A 233 13.03 12.02 -3.02
CA LEU A 233 12.48 12.35 -4.33
C LEU A 233 12.30 11.09 -5.20
N PRO A 234 11.15 10.93 -5.87
CA PRO A 234 10.90 9.83 -6.79
C PRO A 234 11.85 9.87 -7.99
N ARG A 235 12.46 8.72 -8.30
CA ARG A 235 13.37 8.53 -9.43
C ARG A 235 12.78 7.62 -10.49
N LEU A 236 12.13 6.55 -10.05
CA LEU A 236 11.67 5.50 -10.92
C LEU A 236 10.43 4.86 -10.32
N LEU A 237 9.47 4.52 -11.17
CA LEU A 237 8.27 3.78 -10.83
C LEU A 237 8.28 2.45 -11.59
N VAL A 238 7.96 1.38 -10.89
CA VAL A 238 7.78 0.04 -11.47
C VAL A 238 6.33 -0.40 -11.26
N GLU A 239 5.71 -0.94 -12.29
CA GLU A 239 4.33 -1.41 -12.26
C GLU A 239 4.23 -2.81 -12.86
N LYS A 240 3.05 -3.45 -12.66
CA LYS A 240 2.73 -4.79 -13.20
C LYS A 240 3.78 -5.84 -12.84
N ASP A 241 4.17 -5.86 -11.56
CA ASP A 241 5.16 -6.82 -11.05
C ASP A 241 6.50 -6.79 -11.81
N GLY A 242 6.98 -5.58 -12.13
CA GLY A 242 8.27 -5.40 -12.80
C GLY A 242 8.22 -5.26 -14.32
N ARG A 243 7.06 -5.44 -14.95
CA ARG A 243 6.97 -5.43 -16.42
C ARG A 243 7.03 -4.04 -17.04
N LYS A 244 6.63 -3.03 -16.30
CA LYS A 244 6.61 -1.65 -16.78
C LYS A 244 7.45 -0.78 -15.88
N ILE A 245 8.38 -0.05 -16.45
CA ILE A 245 9.21 0.94 -15.78
C ILE A 245 8.86 2.33 -16.32
N THR A 246 8.73 3.29 -15.42
CA THR A 246 8.59 4.71 -15.75
C THR A 246 9.74 5.47 -15.10
N LEU A 247 10.61 6.05 -15.89
CA LEU A 247 11.66 6.94 -15.44
C LEU A 247 11.06 8.32 -15.20
N LEU A 248 11.46 8.98 -14.11
CA LEU A 248 10.96 10.30 -13.76
C LEU A 248 11.98 11.37 -14.11
N PRO A 249 11.57 12.64 -14.37
CA PRO A 249 12.47 13.71 -14.80
C PRO A 249 13.60 14.01 -13.81
N THR A 250 13.42 13.67 -12.55
CA THR A 250 14.41 13.86 -11.49
C THR A 250 15.50 12.78 -11.47
N ALA A 251 15.35 11.70 -12.24
CA ALA A 251 16.27 10.56 -12.23
C ALA A 251 17.53 10.84 -13.07
N SER A 252 18.69 10.69 -12.45
CA SER A 252 19.94 10.59 -13.20
C SER A 252 20.18 9.16 -13.71
N PRO A 253 21.02 8.95 -14.73
CA PRO A 253 21.36 7.59 -15.17
C PRO A 253 21.94 6.70 -14.06
N THR A 254 22.68 7.29 -13.12
CA THR A 254 23.24 6.58 -11.96
C THR A 254 22.15 6.17 -10.98
N ASP A 255 21.15 7.03 -10.73
CA ASP A 255 20.01 6.70 -9.87
C ASP A 255 19.18 5.56 -10.46
N VAL A 256 18.98 5.56 -11.79
CA VAL A 256 18.27 4.49 -12.50
C VAL A 256 19.02 3.16 -12.37
N ALA A 257 20.35 3.17 -12.58
CA ALA A 257 21.15 1.96 -12.44
C ALA A 257 21.10 1.40 -11.01
N GLU A 258 21.25 2.25 -10.00
CA GLU A 258 21.17 1.89 -8.58
C GLU A 258 19.76 1.35 -8.21
N ALA A 259 18.71 2.00 -8.71
CA ALA A 259 17.34 1.56 -8.50
C ALA A 259 17.07 0.18 -9.10
N ILE A 260 17.51 -0.05 -10.35
CA ILE A 260 17.37 -1.35 -11.02
C ILE A 260 18.13 -2.42 -10.25
N GLU A 261 19.35 -2.14 -9.80
CA GLU A 261 20.15 -3.09 -9.01
C GLU A 261 19.44 -3.48 -7.71
N THR A 262 18.91 -2.49 -6.99
CA THR A 262 18.14 -2.71 -5.74
C THR A 262 16.87 -3.52 -5.99
N LEU A 263 16.21 -3.31 -7.13
CA LEU A 263 14.97 -4.01 -7.52
C LEU A 263 15.21 -5.46 -7.98
N LYS A 264 16.41 -5.85 -8.37
CA LYS A 264 16.69 -7.23 -8.86
C LYS A 264 16.18 -8.29 -7.90
N ARG A 265 16.55 -8.19 -6.63
CA ARG A 265 16.17 -9.19 -5.62
C ARG A 265 14.66 -9.38 -5.49
N PRO A 266 13.84 -8.34 -5.23
CA PRO A 266 12.40 -8.49 -5.14
C PRO A 266 11.75 -8.92 -6.47
N MET A 267 12.20 -8.40 -7.61
CA MET A 267 11.61 -8.74 -8.91
C MET A 267 11.89 -10.17 -9.32
N LEU A 268 13.11 -10.66 -9.11
CA LEU A 268 13.48 -12.05 -9.37
C LEU A 268 12.70 -13.02 -8.45
N ALA A 269 12.44 -12.63 -7.20
CA ALA A 269 11.60 -13.42 -6.28
C ALA A 269 10.16 -13.52 -6.79
N ILE A 270 9.56 -12.42 -7.21
CA ILE A 270 8.21 -12.35 -7.77
C ILE A 270 8.14 -13.16 -9.08
N GLY A 271 9.11 -12.99 -9.96
CA GLY A 271 9.20 -13.65 -11.27
C GLY A 271 9.73 -15.07 -11.24
N LYS A 272 9.94 -15.68 -10.06
CA LYS A 272 10.45 -17.05 -9.89
C LYS A 272 11.77 -17.29 -10.63
N GLY A 273 12.72 -16.41 -10.44
CA GLY A 273 14.06 -16.50 -11.02
C GLY A 273 14.24 -15.74 -12.33
N ARG A 274 13.25 -15.02 -12.80
CA ARG A 274 13.39 -14.12 -13.95
C ARG A 274 12.67 -12.80 -13.72
N TRP A 275 13.21 -11.72 -14.24
CA TRP A 275 12.55 -10.41 -14.29
C TRP A 275 12.46 -9.94 -15.74
N THR A 276 11.23 -9.81 -16.25
CA THR A 276 10.96 -9.39 -17.63
C THR A 276 10.37 -7.99 -17.63
N VAL A 277 11.00 -7.07 -18.36
CA VAL A 277 10.54 -5.70 -18.60
C VAL A 277 9.98 -5.62 -20.01
N GLU A 278 8.72 -5.23 -20.12
CA GLU A 278 7.98 -5.10 -21.39
C GLU A 278 8.12 -3.69 -21.96
N SER A 279 8.08 -2.66 -21.08
CA SER A 279 8.14 -1.27 -21.53
C SER A 279 8.89 -0.36 -20.55
N ILE A 280 9.53 0.66 -21.09
CA ILE A 280 10.10 1.79 -20.37
C ILE A 280 9.48 3.07 -20.97
N ASN A 281 8.90 3.93 -20.12
CA ASN A 281 8.23 5.16 -20.54
C ASN A 281 7.20 4.94 -21.67
N GLU A 282 6.36 3.90 -21.53
CA GLU A 282 5.34 3.47 -22.50
C GLU A 282 5.91 2.97 -23.86
N LYS A 283 7.24 2.92 -24.04
CA LYS A 283 7.90 2.40 -25.24
C LYS A 283 8.41 0.97 -24.99
N PRO A 284 8.56 0.13 -26.03
CA PRO A 284 9.16 -1.20 -25.88
C PRO A 284 10.51 -1.15 -25.16
N ALA A 285 10.72 -2.07 -24.22
CA ALA A 285 11.96 -2.11 -23.42
C ALA A 285 13.24 -2.33 -24.23
N CYS A 286 13.15 -3.01 -25.38
CA CYS A 286 14.25 -3.21 -26.32
C CYS A 286 14.56 -1.98 -27.20
N GLY A 287 13.84 -0.85 -27.00
CA GLY A 287 14.02 0.39 -27.75
C GLY A 287 15.20 1.24 -27.29
N THR A 288 15.04 2.56 -27.37
CA THR A 288 16.10 3.56 -27.08
C THR A 288 16.59 3.53 -25.64
N GLU A 289 15.73 3.13 -24.69
CA GLU A 289 16.03 3.11 -23.26
C GLU A 289 16.68 1.79 -22.78
N ARG A 290 16.95 0.84 -23.70
CA ARG A 290 17.49 -0.48 -23.37
C ARG A 290 18.83 -0.46 -22.63
N SER A 291 19.65 0.58 -22.85
CA SER A 291 20.97 0.74 -22.22
C SER A 291 20.91 0.73 -20.69
N HIS A 292 19.81 1.24 -20.10
CA HIS A 292 19.60 1.20 -18.66
C HIS A 292 19.46 -0.23 -18.11
N LEU A 293 18.93 -1.14 -18.92
CA LEU A 293 18.73 -2.54 -18.55
C LEU A 293 19.94 -3.41 -18.94
N GLU A 294 20.56 -3.17 -20.08
CA GLU A 294 21.76 -3.91 -20.52
C GLU A 294 22.89 -3.79 -19.50
N GLY A 295 23.14 -2.59 -18.98
CA GLY A 295 24.13 -2.35 -17.92
C GLY A 295 23.85 -3.12 -16.62
N ALA A 296 22.60 -3.50 -16.37
CA ALA A 296 22.18 -4.30 -15.24
C ALA A 296 22.11 -5.81 -15.53
N GLY A 297 22.55 -6.26 -16.72
CA GLY A 297 22.63 -7.66 -17.09
C GLY A 297 21.36 -8.24 -17.73
N PHE A 298 20.43 -7.42 -18.15
CA PHE A 298 19.29 -7.88 -18.93
C PHE A 298 19.71 -8.22 -20.36
N VAL A 299 19.09 -9.23 -20.91
CA VAL A 299 19.27 -9.65 -22.31
C VAL A 299 17.99 -9.38 -23.10
N SER A 300 18.14 -9.05 -24.38
CA SER A 300 17.00 -8.87 -25.27
C SER A 300 16.33 -10.21 -25.58
N ASP A 301 15.01 -10.25 -25.36
CA ASP A 301 14.16 -11.40 -25.68
C ASP A 301 12.99 -10.89 -26.53
N HIS A 302 13.18 -10.89 -27.86
CA HIS A 302 12.27 -10.28 -28.83
C HIS A 302 11.97 -8.80 -28.54
N LEU A 303 10.76 -8.49 -28.04
CA LEU A 303 10.31 -7.13 -27.72
C LEU A 303 10.56 -6.74 -26.25
N PHE A 304 11.06 -7.67 -25.45
CA PHE A 304 11.24 -7.51 -24.01
C PHE A 304 12.72 -7.53 -23.62
N MET A 305 13.00 -7.07 -22.42
CA MET A 305 14.29 -7.22 -21.78
C MET A 305 14.14 -8.13 -20.57
N THR A 306 14.93 -9.20 -20.46
CA THR A 306 14.79 -10.20 -19.41
C THR A 306 16.10 -10.41 -18.67
N LEU A 307 16.04 -10.36 -17.35
CA LEU A 307 17.12 -10.76 -16.45
C LEU A 307 16.82 -12.15 -15.88
N TYR A 308 17.79 -13.02 -15.91
CA TYR A 308 17.73 -14.36 -15.33
C TYR A 308 18.60 -14.46 -14.08
N VAL A 309 18.19 -15.28 -13.11
CA VAL A 309 19.10 -15.65 -12.01
C VAL A 309 20.27 -16.43 -12.63
N THR A 310 21.46 -15.88 -12.52
CA THR A 310 22.67 -16.64 -12.82
C THR A 310 22.88 -17.63 -11.68
N MET A 311 22.71 -18.92 -11.92
CA MET A 311 23.18 -19.93 -10.97
C MET A 311 24.70 -19.77 -10.91
N GLN A 312 25.21 -19.20 -9.82
CA GLN A 312 26.61 -19.35 -9.50
C GLN A 312 26.83 -20.83 -9.17
N SER A 313 27.58 -21.50 -10.06
CA SER A 313 28.07 -22.86 -9.89
C SER A 313 29.03 -22.95 -8.71
#